data_a516ae6a19db7baa915a9baa2fc7cdb8
#
_entry.id   a516ae6a19db7baa915a9baa2fc7cdb8
#
_cell.length_a   1.000
_cell.length_b   1.000
_cell.length_c   1.000
_cell.angle_alpha   90.00
_cell.angle_beta   90.00
_cell.angle_gamma   90.00
#
_symmetry.space_group_name_H-M   'P 1'
#
loop_
_entity.id
_entity.type
_entity.pdbx_description
1 polymer ?
#
loop_
_entity_poly.entity_id
_entity_poly.type
_entity_poly.pdbx_seq_one_letter_code
_entity_poly.pdbx_strand_id
1 'polypeptide(L)'
;MKVEDMKGGYTTGSCATAGMKAGLLALLDKNIVDQVVIENPQGQYIEVPIKQVEVISDIEAKVTVMKDGGDDPDVTHGNDVETTVTLDDTGELRFRAGFGVGTVTKPGLAMPPGEPAINPGPRTMMNIVFEEHCVHGQGVTVTVSVPNGMVLAKKTLNHTLGIEGGISIIGTTGIVKPMSEEGFKNSLVPQLRVMKANGCETAVLVPGRIGQDLAEQVLGIHKNQMAETSNFIGFMLEKAVQIGFKRILIIGHIGKLIKLASGSFHTHNRMSDGRMESIVAYAALEGASQAVCEELFNCQTTESTFPILEREGLTGVYQRVVDRASLRSERYIANEAEVGIIITTLKGEILAMDKHAKEIGELEQWHIPCIS
;
A
#
# COMPACT_ATOMS: atom_id res chain seq x y z
N MET A 1 -3.60 23.64 -8.88
CA MET A 1 -3.13 22.93 -10.06
C MET A 1 -4.02 21.70 -10.23
N LYS A 2 -4.57 21.48 -11.42
CA LYS A 2 -5.34 20.26 -11.68
C LYS A 2 -4.34 19.08 -11.80
N VAL A 3 -4.78 17.87 -11.44
CA VAL A 3 -3.90 16.66 -11.54
C VAL A 3 -3.39 16.45 -12.97
N GLU A 4 -4.18 16.83 -13.97
CA GLU A 4 -3.86 16.77 -15.41
C GLU A 4 -2.69 17.65 -15.82
N ASP A 5 -2.41 18.73 -15.04
CA ASP A 5 -1.35 19.71 -15.29
C ASP A 5 -0.05 19.37 -14.54
N MET A 6 -0.04 18.30 -13.73
CA MET A 6 1.11 17.89 -12.92
C MET A 6 2.17 17.22 -13.78
N LYS A 7 3.45 17.56 -13.53
CA LYS A 7 4.58 16.94 -14.20
C LYS A 7 4.80 15.52 -13.68
N GLY A 8 4.78 14.54 -14.58
CA GLY A 8 5.19 13.17 -14.28
C GLY A 8 6.70 13.07 -14.04
N GLY A 9 7.10 11.95 -13.45
CA GLY A 9 8.51 11.62 -13.22
C GLY A 9 8.81 10.19 -13.68
N TYR A 10 9.98 9.67 -13.30
CA TYR A 10 10.38 8.29 -13.56
C TYR A 10 10.61 7.54 -12.25
N THR A 11 10.42 6.21 -12.27
CA THR A 11 10.46 5.37 -11.08
C THR A 11 11.90 5.04 -10.64
N THR A 12 12.08 4.50 -9.43
CA THR A 12 13.39 3.95 -8.98
C THR A 12 13.87 2.84 -9.92
N GLY A 13 12.94 2.06 -10.50
CA GLY A 13 13.25 1.06 -11.53
C GLY A 13 13.81 1.67 -12.79
N SER A 14 13.23 2.77 -13.27
CA SER A 14 13.75 3.49 -14.43
C SER A 14 15.14 4.09 -14.17
N CYS A 15 15.38 4.61 -12.95
CA CYS A 15 16.70 5.09 -12.56
C CYS A 15 17.75 3.96 -12.60
N ALA A 16 17.42 2.80 -12.02
CA ALA A 16 18.33 1.65 -12.00
C ALA A 16 18.59 1.11 -13.41
N THR A 17 17.56 1.05 -14.25
CA THR A 17 17.67 0.63 -15.68
C THR A 17 18.52 1.60 -16.48
N ALA A 18 18.31 2.90 -16.32
CA ALA A 18 19.13 3.94 -16.97
C ALA A 18 20.58 3.88 -16.51
N GLY A 19 20.80 3.65 -15.21
CA GLY A 19 22.13 3.43 -14.67
C GLY A 19 22.82 2.21 -15.27
N MET A 20 22.11 1.09 -15.43
CA MET A 20 22.62 -0.10 -16.09
C MET A 20 22.99 0.20 -17.56
N LYS A 21 22.10 0.85 -18.32
CA LYS A 21 22.36 1.17 -19.76
C LYS A 21 23.58 2.07 -19.92
N ALA A 22 23.67 3.14 -19.13
CA ALA A 22 24.83 4.04 -19.18
C ALA A 22 26.12 3.34 -18.75
N GLY A 23 26.07 2.44 -17.77
CA GLY A 23 27.21 1.62 -17.36
C GLY A 23 27.68 0.66 -18.47
N LEU A 24 26.78 0.00 -19.16
CA LEU A 24 27.10 -0.86 -20.31
C LEU A 24 27.72 -0.07 -21.45
N LEU A 25 27.17 1.10 -21.81
CA LEU A 25 27.74 1.98 -22.84
C LEU A 25 29.15 2.41 -22.47
N ALA A 26 29.42 2.73 -21.23
CA ALA A 26 30.75 3.10 -20.75
C ALA A 26 31.75 1.94 -20.81
N LEU A 27 31.31 0.71 -20.48
CA LEU A 27 32.20 -0.46 -20.46
C LEU A 27 32.42 -1.07 -21.84
N LEU A 28 31.37 -1.21 -22.63
CA LEU A 28 31.42 -1.90 -23.91
C LEU A 28 31.86 -0.95 -25.07
N ASP A 29 31.24 0.22 -25.14
CA ASP A 29 31.42 1.17 -26.21
C ASP A 29 32.44 2.28 -25.89
N LYS A 30 32.95 2.30 -24.61
CA LYS A 30 33.81 3.38 -24.09
C LYS A 30 33.15 4.77 -24.22
N ASN A 31 31.82 4.81 -24.18
CA ASN A 31 31.00 6.01 -24.37
C ASN A 31 30.36 6.45 -23.03
N ILE A 32 30.76 7.60 -22.54
CA ILE A 32 30.18 8.23 -21.35
C ILE A 32 29.08 9.19 -21.81
N VAL A 33 27.87 8.96 -21.31
CA VAL A 33 26.67 9.70 -21.72
C VAL A 33 26.08 10.48 -20.53
N ASP A 34 25.43 11.61 -20.80
CA ASP A 34 24.74 12.46 -19.83
C ASP A 34 23.22 12.17 -19.77
N GLN A 35 22.70 11.38 -20.69
CA GLN A 35 21.34 10.86 -20.70
C GLN A 35 21.24 9.55 -21.48
N VAL A 36 20.22 8.76 -21.17
CA VAL A 36 19.87 7.55 -21.91
C VAL A 36 18.38 7.46 -22.14
N VAL A 37 17.99 6.77 -23.21
CA VAL A 37 16.61 6.37 -23.46
C VAL A 37 16.46 4.90 -23.09
N ILE A 38 15.50 4.58 -22.26
CA ILE A 38 15.12 3.21 -21.86
C ILE A 38 13.71 2.88 -22.34
N GLU A 39 13.44 1.62 -22.63
CA GLU A 39 12.10 1.15 -22.97
C GLU A 39 11.42 0.57 -21.70
N ASN A 40 10.16 0.94 -21.48
CA ASN A 40 9.38 0.38 -20.40
C ASN A 40 8.63 -0.91 -20.82
N PRO A 41 8.03 -1.69 -19.88
CA PRO A 41 7.33 -2.92 -20.22
C PRO A 41 6.11 -2.76 -21.15
N GLN A 42 5.67 -1.54 -21.42
CA GLN A 42 4.57 -1.20 -22.33
C GLN A 42 5.07 -0.73 -23.71
N GLY A 43 6.37 -0.79 -23.98
CA GLY A 43 6.97 -0.35 -25.23
C GLY A 43 7.09 1.18 -25.38
N GLN A 44 7.01 1.92 -24.27
CA GLN A 44 7.20 3.38 -24.28
C GLN A 44 8.65 3.73 -23.93
N TYR A 45 9.17 4.75 -24.58
CA TYR A 45 10.52 5.25 -24.34
C TYR A 45 10.53 6.34 -23.29
N ILE A 46 11.46 6.23 -22.33
CA ILE A 46 11.67 7.16 -21.24
C ILE A 46 13.09 7.70 -21.32
N GLU A 47 13.22 9.01 -21.45
CA GLU A 47 14.50 9.69 -21.38
C GLU A 47 14.88 9.98 -19.92
N VAL A 48 16.05 9.54 -19.49
CA VAL A 48 16.51 9.66 -18.10
C VAL A 48 17.91 10.30 -18.10
N PRO A 49 18.05 11.46 -17.43
CA PRO A 49 19.36 12.11 -17.26
C PRO A 49 20.27 11.27 -16.36
N ILE A 50 21.55 11.25 -16.68
CA ILE A 50 22.61 10.60 -15.91
C ILE A 50 23.36 11.68 -15.13
N LYS A 51 23.45 11.54 -13.82
CA LYS A 51 24.15 12.49 -12.96
C LYS A 51 25.64 12.28 -12.99
N GLN A 52 26.10 11.03 -13.01
CA GLN A 52 27.52 10.68 -12.99
C GLN A 52 27.73 9.25 -13.52
N VAL A 53 28.81 9.05 -14.28
CA VAL A 53 29.34 7.75 -14.65
C VAL A 53 30.77 7.67 -14.16
N GLU A 54 31.11 6.63 -13.42
CA GLU A 54 32.45 6.33 -12.89
C GLU A 54 32.86 4.95 -13.40
N VAL A 55 33.87 4.88 -14.28
CA VAL A 55 34.46 3.62 -14.73
C VAL A 55 35.52 3.21 -13.70
N ILE A 56 35.23 2.13 -12.97
CA ILE A 56 36.11 1.62 -11.89
C ILE A 56 37.20 0.73 -12.46
N SER A 57 36.85 -0.09 -13.46
CA SER A 57 37.79 -0.99 -14.16
C SER A 57 37.27 -1.30 -15.56
N ASP A 58 37.96 -2.15 -16.31
CA ASP A 58 37.54 -2.58 -17.66
C ASP A 58 36.21 -3.39 -17.62
N ILE A 59 35.84 -3.94 -16.46
CA ILE A 59 34.63 -4.77 -16.30
C ILE A 59 33.63 -4.17 -15.32
N GLU A 60 33.91 -3.02 -14.71
CA GLU A 60 33.03 -2.45 -13.68
C GLU A 60 32.87 -0.94 -13.85
N ALA A 61 31.62 -0.50 -13.82
CA ALA A 61 31.23 0.91 -13.83
C ALA A 61 30.12 1.17 -12.79
N LYS A 62 30.18 2.32 -12.14
CA LYS A 62 29.14 2.83 -11.22
C LYS A 62 28.49 4.06 -11.84
N VAL A 63 27.17 4.05 -11.88
CA VAL A 63 26.36 5.14 -12.43
C VAL A 63 25.40 5.67 -11.39
N THR A 64 25.32 6.98 -11.27
CA THR A 64 24.38 7.67 -10.39
C THR A 64 23.30 8.36 -11.19
N VAL A 65 22.05 8.10 -10.84
CA VAL A 65 20.85 8.75 -11.41
C VAL A 65 20.06 9.38 -10.28
N MET A 66 19.76 10.66 -10.39
CA MET A 66 18.88 11.33 -9.43
C MET A 66 17.41 11.01 -9.73
N LYS A 67 16.69 10.50 -8.75
CA LYS A 67 15.27 10.17 -8.89
C LYS A 67 14.42 11.44 -8.98
N ASP A 68 13.81 11.69 -10.12
CA ASP A 68 12.79 12.73 -10.28
C ASP A 68 11.39 12.11 -10.22
N GLY A 69 10.62 12.41 -9.19
CA GLY A 69 9.23 11.98 -9.02
C GLY A 69 8.23 12.91 -9.70
N GLY A 70 8.69 13.99 -10.32
CA GLY A 70 7.82 15.07 -10.77
C GLY A 70 7.12 15.75 -9.60
N ASP A 71 5.84 16.05 -9.77
CA ASP A 71 4.99 16.68 -8.73
C ASP A 71 4.36 15.67 -7.75
N ASP A 72 4.75 14.39 -7.81
CA ASP A 72 4.28 13.36 -6.88
C ASP A 72 4.98 13.49 -5.52
N PRO A 73 4.26 13.37 -4.38
CA PRO A 73 4.86 13.39 -3.04
C PRO A 73 5.61 12.08 -2.71
N ASP A 74 6.36 11.53 -3.66
CA ASP A 74 7.15 10.32 -3.53
C ASP A 74 8.33 10.54 -2.56
N VAL A 75 8.44 9.68 -1.55
CA VAL A 75 9.53 9.74 -0.54
C VAL A 75 10.93 9.57 -1.15
N THR A 76 11.02 9.01 -2.34
CA THR A 76 12.29 8.79 -3.05
C THR A 76 12.69 9.96 -3.95
N HIS A 77 11.82 10.97 -4.17
CA HIS A 77 12.14 12.14 -4.98
C HIS A 77 13.43 12.83 -4.50
N GLY A 78 14.29 13.23 -5.45
CA GLY A 78 15.56 13.92 -5.17
C GLY A 78 16.66 13.04 -4.60
N ASN A 79 16.43 11.74 -4.40
CA ASN A 79 17.46 10.83 -3.92
C ASN A 79 18.24 10.18 -5.07
N ASP A 80 19.50 9.91 -4.83
CA ASP A 80 20.36 9.21 -5.80
C ASP A 80 20.07 7.71 -5.79
N VAL A 81 19.94 7.14 -6.98
CA VAL A 81 19.94 5.71 -7.26
C VAL A 81 21.26 5.38 -7.96
N GLU A 82 22.07 4.58 -7.29
CA GLU A 82 23.37 4.17 -7.80
C GLU A 82 23.27 2.75 -8.36
N THR A 83 23.77 2.55 -9.57
CA THR A 83 23.79 1.24 -10.21
C THR A 83 25.22 0.88 -10.57
N THR A 84 25.75 -0.17 -9.96
CA THR A 84 27.02 -0.76 -10.33
C THR A 84 26.78 -1.91 -11.30
N VAL A 85 27.43 -1.82 -12.44
CA VAL A 85 27.40 -2.83 -13.51
C VAL A 85 28.72 -3.55 -13.53
N THR A 86 28.71 -4.87 -13.39
CA THR A 86 29.91 -5.70 -13.44
C THR A 86 29.72 -6.74 -14.56
N LEU A 87 30.64 -6.76 -15.53
CA LEU A 87 30.67 -7.73 -16.62
C LEU A 87 31.30 -9.03 -16.16
N ASP A 88 30.79 -10.17 -16.66
CA ASP A 88 31.36 -11.50 -16.45
C ASP A 88 31.07 -12.42 -17.67
N ASP A 89 31.52 -13.68 -17.62
CA ASP A 89 31.41 -14.66 -18.71
C ASP A 89 30.29 -15.69 -18.46
N THR A 90 29.29 -15.36 -17.63
CA THR A 90 28.21 -16.32 -17.29
C THR A 90 27.10 -16.37 -18.33
N GLY A 91 26.98 -15.36 -19.17
CA GLY A 91 25.87 -15.20 -20.11
C GLY A 91 24.53 -14.86 -19.46
N GLU A 92 24.52 -14.50 -18.18
CA GLU A 92 23.30 -14.26 -17.39
C GLU A 92 23.22 -12.84 -16.85
N LEU A 93 21.99 -12.32 -16.75
CA LEU A 93 21.69 -11.08 -16.02
C LEU A 93 21.35 -11.40 -14.57
N ARG A 94 22.12 -10.88 -13.64
CA ARG A 94 21.96 -11.10 -12.20
C ARG A 94 21.76 -9.80 -11.44
N PHE A 95 20.97 -9.85 -10.38
CA PHE A 95 20.62 -8.70 -9.56
C PHE A 95 21.12 -8.84 -8.13
N ARG A 96 21.62 -7.75 -7.56
CA ARG A 96 22.06 -7.66 -6.16
C ARG A 96 21.51 -6.41 -5.49
N ALA A 97 21.10 -6.56 -4.22
CA ALA A 97 20.84 -5.43 -3.36
C ALA A 97 22.18 -4.86 -2.86
N GLY A 98 22.44 -3.62 -3.19
CA GLY A 98 23.50 -2.82 -2.59
C GLY A 98 22.99 -2.06 -1.36
N PHE A 99 23.77 -1.10 -0.88
CA PHE A 99 23.45 -0.33 0.31
C PHE A 99 22.10 0.41 0.15
N GLY A 100 21.19 0.25 1.13
CA GLY A 100 19.89 0.93 1.16
C GLY A 100 18.82 0.36 0.21
N VAL A 101 19.11 -0.71 -0.52
CA VAL A 101 18.10 -1.54 -1.21
C VAL A 101 17.80 -2.74 -0.32
N GLY A 102 16.52 -3.05 -0.16
CA GLY A 102 16.08 -4.11 0.75
C GLY A 102 16.23 -5.51 0.15
N THR A 103 16.23 -6.49 1.05
CA THR A 103 16.13 -7.91 0.72
C THR A 103 14.79 -8.44 1.23
N VAL A 104 14.13 -9.26 0.45
CA VAL A 104 12.87 -9.90 0.82
C VAL A 104 13.14 -10.99 1.87
N THR A 105 12.41 -10.97 2.99
CA THR A 105 12.56 -11.94 4.09
C THR A 105 11.30 -12.79 4.32
N LYS A 106 10.13 -12.37 3.79
CA LYS A 106 8.85 -13.06 3.95
C LYS A 106 8.27 -13.51 2.60
N PRO A 107 7.54 -14.61 2.55
CA PRO A 107 6.80 -15.02 1.36
C PRO A 107 5.61 -14.11 1.10
N GLY A 108 5.06 -14.14 -0.13
CA GLY A 108 3.86 -13.40 -0.54
C GLY A 108 4.13 -12.16 -1.37
N LEU A 109 5.38 -11.74 -1.50
CA LEU A 109 5.79 -10.70 -2.46
C LEU A 109 6.08 -11.30 -3.83
N ALA A 110 6.23 -10.44 -4.84
CA ALA A 110 6.57 -10.87 -6.20
C ALA A 110 7.95 -11.51 -6.29
N MET A 111 8.87 -11.14 -5.40
CA MET A 111 10.19 -11.73 -5.26
C MET A 111 10.19 -12.69 -4.06
N PRO A 112 10.83 -13.88 -4.18
CA PRO A 112 10.93 -14.83 -3.09
C PRO A 112 11.87 -14.35 -1.98
N PRO A 113 11.77 -14.93 -0.75
CA PRO A 113 12.73 -14.66 0.32
C PRO A 113 14.18 -14.93 -0.11
N GLY A 114 15.09 -14.04 0.29
CA GLY A 114 16.51 -14.07 -0.06
C GLY A 114 16.85 -13.21 -1.29
N GLU A 115 15.87 -12.87 -2.13
CA GLU A 115 16.08 -12.05 -3.31
C GLU A 115 16.13 -10.55 -2.99
N PRO A 116 16.91 -9.76 -3.77
CA PRO A 116 16.87 -8.32 -3.68
C PRO A 116 15.46 -7.79 -4.00
N ALA A 117 15.02 -6.79 -3.25
CA ALA A 117 13.71 -6.15 -3.46
C ALA A 117 13.70 -5.27 -4.72
N ILE A 118 14.08 -5.86 -5.84
CA ILE A 118 14.01 -5.31 -7.20
C ILE A 118 12.83 -6.01 -7.89
N ASN A 119 11.73 -5.29 -8.06
CA ASN A 119 10.47 -5.85 -8.52
C ASN A 119 10.51 -6.30 -9.99
N PRO A 120 9.54 -7.11 -10.47
CA PRO A 120 9.53 -7.64 -11.84
C PRO A 120 9.59 -6.56 -12.92
N GLY A 121 8.87 -5.43 -12.79
CA GLY A 121 8.90 -4.36 -13.78
C GLY A 121 10.31 -3.81 -14.04
N PRO A 122 11.06 -3.35 -13.02
CA PRO A 122 12.47 -3.00 -13.15
C PRO A 122 13.35 -4.10 -13.75
N ARG A 123 13.16 -5.37 -13.34
CA ARG A 123 13.91 -6.49 -13.90
C ARG A 123 13.62 -6.68 -15.39
N THR A 124 12.36 -6.53 -15.81
CA THR A 124 11.98 -6.57 -17.24
C THR A 124 12.65 -5.47 -18.03
N MET A 125 12.64 -4.21 -17.53
CA MET A 125 13.32 -3.10 -18.19
C MET A 125 14.84 -3.32 -18.32
N MET A 126 15.47 -3.83 -17.27
CA MET A 126 16.90 -4.15 -17.29
C MET A 126 17.22 -5.34 -18.19
N ASN A 127 16.29 -6.30 -18.33
CA ASN A 127 16.45 -7.42 -19.27
C ASN A 127 16.40 -6.94 -20.73
N ILE A 128 15.52 -5.99 -21.07
CA ILE A 128 15.50 -5.36 -22.40
C ILE A 128 16.86 -4.72 -22.71
N VAL A 129 17.41 -3.96 -21.76
CA VAL A 129 18.74 -3.35 -21.91
C VAL A 129 19.85 -4.40 -22.06
N PHE A 130 19.77 -5.51 -21.32
CA PHE A 130 20.72 -6.62 -21.42
C PHE A 130 20.70 -7.25 -22.82
N GLU A 131 19.50 -7.54 -23.34
CA GLU A 131 19.32 -8.14 -24.66
C GLU A 131 19.77 -7.19 -25.80
N GLU A 132 19.63 -5.86 -25.63
CA GLU A 132 20.06 -4.86 -26.59
C GLU A 132 21.60 -4.70 -26.71
N HIS A 133 22.33 -4.84 -25.57
CA HIS A 133 23.73 -4.43 -25.48
C HIS A 133 24.70 -5.57 -25.29
N CYS A 134 24.26 -6.72 -24.74
CA CYS A 134 25.17 -7.82 -24.44
C CYS A 134 25.20 -8.87 -25.54
N VAL A 135 26.41 -9.28 -25.94
CA VAL A 135 26.60 -10.35 -26.90
C VAL A 135 26.48 -11.73 -26.25
N HIS A 136 26.29 -12.76 -27.07
CA HIS A 136 26.17 -14.14 -26.60
C HIS A 136 27.38 -14.56 -25.74
N GLY A 137 27.09 -15.07 -24.52
CA GLY A 137 28.10 -15.49 -23.55
C GLY A 137 28.57 -14.40 -22.55
N GLN A 138 28.21 -13.15 -22.78
CA GLN A 138 28.49 -12.05 -21.86
C GLN A 138 27.45 -12.01 -20.73
N GLY A 139 27.87 -12.06 -19.47
CA GLY A 139 27.02 -11.91 -18.31
C GLY A 139 27.15 -10.53 -17.66
N VAL A 140 26.11 -10.12 -16.93
CA VAL A 140 26.05 -8.84 -16.23
C VAL A 140 25.50 -9.03 -14.83
N THR A 141 26.22 -8.57 -13.83
CA THR A 141 25.70 -8.40 -12.47
C THR A 141 25.37 -6.92 -12.25
N VAL A 142 24.09 -6.64 -11.91
CA VAL A 142 23.59 -5.29 -11.60
C VAL A 142 23.38 -5.18 -10.09
N THR A 143 24.16 -4.34 -9.44
CA THR A 143 24.00 -4.01 -8.02
C THR A 143 23.36 -2.63 -7.89
N VAL A 144 22.16 -2.55 -7.30
CA VAL A 144 21.45 -1.28 -7.11
C VAL A 144 21.59 -0.84 -5.66
N SER A 145 22.01 0.41 -5.44
CA SER A 145 22.14 1.05 -4.12
C SER A 145 21.34 2.36 -4.08
N VAL A 146 20.84 2.70 -2.89
CA VAL A 146 20.22 4.00 -2.62
C VAL A 146 20.77 4.52 -1.30
N PRO A 147 21.68 5.48 -1.30
CA PRO A 147 22.41 5.90 -0.10
C PRO A 147 21.53 6.23 1.11
N ASN A 148 20.36 6.86 0.88
CA ASN A 148 19.38 7.18 1.91
C ASN A 148 18.31 6.09 2.11
N GLY A 149 18.40 4.96 1.42
CA GLY A 149 17.33 3.96 1.34
C GLY A 149 16.90 3.38 2.68
N MET A 150 17.81 3.17 3.62
CA MET A 150 17.48 2.71 4.97
C MET A 150 16.62 3.72 5.76
N VAL A 151 16.87 5.01 5.56
CA VAL A 151 16.08 6.08 6.21
C VAL A 151 14.70 6.20 5.54
N LEU A 152 14.68 6.13 4.21
CA LEU A 152 13.45 6.19 3.41
C LEU A 152 12.53 5.00 3.69
N ALA A 153 13.08 3.80 3.87
CA ALA A 153 12.31 2.59 4.17
C ALA A 153 11.42 2.72 5.41
N LYS A 154 11.84 3.50 6.42
CA LYS A 154 11.05 3.78 7.63
C LYS A 154 9.74 4.54 7.35
N LYS A 155 9.65 5.20 6.19
CA LYS A 155 8.45 5.95 5.73
C LYS A 155 7.60 5.14 4.75
N THR A 156 7.92 3.86 4.54
CA THR A 156 7.22 2.96 3.62
C THR A 156 6.65 1.76 4.37
N LEU A 157 5.89 0.91 3.67
CA LEU A 157 5.37 -0.34 4.21
C LEU A 157 6.39 -1.49 4.23
N ASN A 158 7.65 -1.27 3.81
CA ASN A 158 8.64 -2.33 3.61
C ASN A 158 8.84 -3.21 4.85
N HIS A 159 8.95 -2.62 6.04
CA HIS A 159 9.14 -3.39 7.28
C HIS A 159 7.95 -4.32 7.59
N THR A 160 6.72 -3.91 7.28
CA THR A 160 5.51 -4.73 7.44
C THR A 160 5.49 -5.86 6.42
N LEU A 161 5.96 -5.58 5.21
CA LEU A 161 6.03 -6.52 4.10
C LEU A 161 7.17 -7.54 4.23
N GLY A 162 8.08 -7.39 5.20
CA GLY A 162 9.26 -8.23 5.33
C GLY A 162 10.32 -7.91 4.28
N ILE A 163 10.55 -6.62 4.03
CA ILE A 163 11.65 -6.13 3.21
C ILE A 163 12.61 -5.41 4.17
N GLU A 164 13.81 -5.94 4.32
CA GLU A 164 14.81 -5.49 5.28
C GLU A 164 16.05 -4.89 4.60
N GLY A 165 16.70 -3.92 5.25
CA GLY A 165 17.94 -3.30 4.76
C GLY A 165 17.76 -2.08 3.86
N GLY A 166 16.54 -1.76 3.42
CA GLY A 166 16.31 -0.57 2.59
C GLY A 166 14.96 -0.49 1.90
N ILE A 167 14.91 0.31 0.85
CA ILE A 167 13.71 0.46 0.01
C ILE A 167 13.64 -0.62 -1.06
N SER A 168 12.46 -0.76 -1.68
CA SER A 168 12.26 -1.55 -2.90
C SER A 168 12.54 -0.72 -4.13
N ILE A 169 13.12 -1.34 -5.16
CA ILE A 169 13.23 -0.78 -6.52
C ILE A 169 11.97 -1.19 -7.27
N ILE A 170 11.11 -0.22 -7.57
CA ILE A 170 9.77 -0.42 -8.09
C ILE A 170 9.52 0.39 -9.37
N GLY A 171 8.45 0.03 -10.08
CA GLY A 171 7.98 0.75 -11.25
C GLY A 171 7.42 -0.22 -12.30
N THR A 172 6.10 -0.35 -12.35
CA THR A 172 5.41 -1.22 -13.31
C THR A 172 5.43 -0.64 -14.73
N THR A 173 5.30 0.68 -14.80
CA THR A 173 5.28 1.43 -16.08
C THR A 173 6.56 2.24 -16.30
N GLY A 174 7.48 2.26 -15.35
CA GLY A 174 8.66 3.13 -15.37
C GLY A 174 8.36 4.62 -15.14
N ILE A 175 7.11 5.05 -15.25
CA ILE A 175 6.67 6.45 -15.15
C ILE A 175 5.89 6.65 -13.85
N VAL A 176 6.18 7.73 -13.13
CA VAL A 176 5.39 8.18 -11.99
C VAL A 176 4.29 9.12 -12.49
N LYS A 177 3.04 8.74 -12.24
CA LYS A 177 1.87 9.61 -12.45
C LYS A 177 1.52 10.25 -11.13
N PRO A 178 1.67 11.58 -10.96
CA PRO A 178 1.43 12.25 -9.71
C PRO A 178 0.01 12.02 -9.19
N MET A 179 -0.13 11.84 -7.87
CA MET A 179 -1.42 11.67 -7.19
C MET A 179 -2.27 10.50 -7.75
N SER A 180 -1.63 9.46 -8.27
CA SER A 180 -2.33 8.29 -8.82
C SER A 180 -3.06 7.51 -7.71
N GLU A 181 -4.38 7.64 -7.65
CA GLU A 181 -5.24 6.85 -6.76
C GLU A 181 -5.08 5.35 -7.03
N GLU A 182 -4.99 4.95 -8.30
CA GLU A 182 -4.80 3.56 -8.69
C GLU A 182 -3.43 3.03 -8.23
N GLY A 183 -2.37 3.81 -8.40
CA GLY A 183 -1.04 3.47 -7.90
C GLY A 183 -1.04 3.28 -6.39
N PHE A 184 -1.68 4.21 -5.66
CA PHE A 184 -1.74 4.17 -4.21
C PHE A 184 -2.53 2.93 -3.71
N LYS A 185 -3.76 2.70 -4.17
CA LYS A 185 -4.54 1.54 -3.72
C LYS A 185 -3.88 0.21 -4.08
N ASN A 186 -3.21 0.11 -5.26
CA ASN A 186 -2.46 -1.08 -5.62
C ASN A 186 -1.23 -1.31 -4.73
N SER A 187 -0.62 -0.27 -4.16
CA SER A 187 0.49 -0.39 -3.21
C SER A 187 0.07 -1.02 -1.86
N LEU A 188 -1.23 -1.04 -1.54
CA LEU A 188 -1.76 -1.64 -0.31
C LEU A 188 -1.93 -3.17 -0.42
N VAL A 189 -2.13 -3.70 -1.64
CA VAL A 189 -2.43 -5.12 -1.89
C VAL A 189 -1.34 -6.09 -1.42
N PRO A 190 -0.03 -5.78 -1.52
CA PRO A 190 1.02 -6.68 -1.05
C PRO A 190 0.86 -7.10 0.42
N GLN A 191 0.29 -6.26 1.29
CA GLN A 191 0.03 -6.60 2.69
C GLN A 191 -0.85 -7.86 2.79
N LEU A 192 -1.95 -7.93 2.04
CA LEU A 192 -2.85 -9.09 2.02
C LEU A 192 -2.15 -10.37 1.52
N ARG A 193 -1.32 -10.25 0.48
CA ARG A 193 -0.57 -11.39 -0.06
C ARG A 193 0.43 -11.93 0.95
N VAL A 194 1.16 -11.04 1.63
CA VAL A 194 2.11 -11.42 2.69
C VAL A 194 1.36 -12.08 3.85
N MET A 195 0.24 -11.53 4.30
CA MET A 195 -0.60 -12.13 5.35
C MET A 195 -1.02 -13.57 4.97
N LYS A 196 -1.57 -13.75 3.77
CA LYS A 196 -2.04 -15.08 3.31
C LYS A 196 -0.89 -16.07 3.17
N ALA A 197 0.23 -15.65 2.61
CA ALA A 197 1.42 -16.50 2.45
C ALA A 197 2.07 -16.91 3.79
N ASN A 198 1.84 -16.12 4.86
CA ASN A 198 2.28 -16.43 6.23
C ASN A 198 1.21 -17.19 7.04
N GLY A 199 0.17 -17.71 6.39
CA GLY A 199 -0.81 -18.59 7.01
C GLY A 199 -1.98 -17.90 7.71
N CYS A 200 -2.17 -16.57 7.54
CA CYS A 200 -3.34 -15.89 8.08
C CYS A 200 -4.60 -16.37 7.35
N GLU A 201 -5.59 -16.84 8.09
CA GLU A 201 -6.89 -17.24 7.55
C GLU A 201 -7.91 -16.10 7.58
N THR A 202 -7.73 -15.14 8.47
CA THR A 202 -8.55 -13.92 8.60
C THR A 202 -7.74 -12.70 8.18
N ALA A 203 -8.32 -11.85 7.33
CA ALA A 203 -7.75 -10.55 6.98
C ALA A 203 -8.29 -9.48 7.92
N VAL A 204 -7.41 -8.80 8.67
CA VAL A 204 -7.80 -7.63 9.48
C VAL A 204 -7.54 -6.36 8.67
N LEU A 205 -8.60 -5.64 8.33
CA LEU A 205 -8.55 -4.41 7.55
C LEU A 205 -8.71 -3.19 8.46
N VAL A 206 -7.72 -2.29 8.42
CA VAL A 206 -7.70 -1.08 9.25
C VAL A 206 -7.63 0.17 8.36
N PRO A 207 -8.67 1.02 8.35
CA PRO A 207 -8.68 2.24 7.52
C PRO A 207 -7.73 3.33 7.99
N GLY A 208 -7.06 3.15 9.12
CA GLY A 208 -6.11 4.09 9.67
C GLY A 208 -5.62 3.69 11.05
N ARG A 209 -4.78 4.55 11.62
CA ARG A 209 -4.00 4.29 12.82
C ARG A 209 -4.85 3.92 14.05
N ILE A 210 -6.00 4.57 14.25
CA ILE A 210 -6.88 4.30 15.41
C ILE A 210 -7.30 2.83 15.44
N GLY A 211 -7.75 2.28 14.31
CA GLY A 211 -8.11 0.86 14.20
C GLY A 211 -6.90 -0.05 14.40
N GLN A 212 -5.73 0.34 13.90
CA GLN A 212 -4.49 -0.42 14.05
C GLN A 212 -4.05 -0.46 15.52
N ASP A 213 -4.03 0.69 16.21
CA ASP A 213 -3.64 0.77 17.62
C ASP A 213 -4.59 -0.03 18.52
N LEU A 214 -5.91 0.04 18.27
CA LEU A 214 -6.89 -0.79 18.98
C LEU A 214 -6.64 -2.29 18.73
N ALA A 215 -6.51 -2.69 17.50
CA ALA A 215 -6.29 -4.09 17.13
C ALA A 215 -5.04 -4.65 17.83
N GLU A 216 -3.94 -3.89 17.84
CA GLU A 216 -2.69 -4.32 18.46
C GLU A 216 -2.76 -4.31 20.00
N GLN A 217 -3.20 -3.19 20.59
CA GLN A 217 -3.06 -2.95 22.04
C GLN A 217 -4.19 -3.55 22.87
N VAL A 218 -5.40 -3.64 22.31
CA VAL A 218 -6.58 -4.10 23.04
C VAL A 218 -6.98 -5.51 22.61
N LEU A 219 -7.01 -5.78 21.29
CA LEU A 219 -7.46 -7.09 20.80
C LEU A 219 -6.32 -8.10 20.69
N GLY A 220 -5.05 -7.68 20.83
CA GLY A 220 -3.88 -8.57 20.76
C GLY A 220 -3.59 -9.08 19.35
N ILE A 221 -4.06 -8.37 18.32
CA ILE A 221 -3.84 -8.73 16.92
C ILE A 221 -2.47 -8.23 16.48
N HIS A 222 -1.63 -9.12 15.98
CA HIS A 222 -0.29 -8.74 15.52
C HIS A 222 -0.32 -7.90 14.23
N LYS A 223 0.62 -6.98 14.08
CA LYS A 223 0.75 -6.11 12.87
C LYS A 223 0.83 -6.89 11.56
N ASN A 224 1.41 -8.07 11.56
CA ASN A 224 1.50 -8.95 10.38
C ASN A 224 0.16 -9.58 9.97
N GLN A 225 -0.89 -9.44 10.78
CA GLN A 225 -2.25 -9.87 10.51
C GLN A 225 -3.15 -8.73 10.03
N MET A 226 -2.61 -7.51 9.92
CA MET A 226 -3.36 -6.31 9.55
C MET A 226 -2.93 -5.78 8.19
N ALA A 227 -3.89 -5.27 7.43
CA ALA A 227 -3.66 -4.52 6.20
C ALA A 227 -4.31 -3.15 6.29
N GLU A 228 -3.53 -2.10 6.02
CA GLU A 228 -4.06 -0.75 5.90
C GLU A 228 -4.91 -0.62 4.63
N THR A 229 -6.08 0.01 4.74
CA THR A 229 -6.97 0.23 3.59
C THR A 229 -7.08 1.68 3.18
N SER A 230 -6.65 2.61 4.04
CA SER A 230 -6.90 4.05 3.86
C SER A 230 -8.40 4.32 3.63
N ASN A 231 -8.75 4.94 2.50
CA ASN A 231 -10.15 5.20 2.10
C ASN A 231 -10.71 4.15 1.13
N PHE A 232 -9.93 3.11 0.78
CA PHE A 232 -10.24 2.15 -0.28
C PHE A 232 -10.72 0.80 0.27
N ILE A 233 -11.64 0.85 1.24
CA ILE A 233 -12.12 -0.36 1.94
C ILE A 233 -12.72 -1.36 0.95
N GLY A 234 -13.55 -0.90 -0.01
CA GLY A 234 -14.17 -1.78 -1.01
C GLY A 234 -13.13 -2.48 -1.88
N PHE A 235 -12.16 -1.74 -2.40
CA PHE A 235 -11.07 -2.31 -3.18
C PHE A 235 -10.29 -3.39 -2.40
N MET A 236 -10.00 -3.12 -1.11
CA MET A 236 -9.27 -4.07 -0.28
C MET A 236 -10.12 -5.29 0.12
N LEU A 237 -11.45 -5.14 0.27
CA LEU A 237 -12.38 -6.26 0.43
C LEU A 237 -12.35 -7.20 -0.79
N GLU A 238 -12.50 -6.65 -2.00
CA GLU A 238 -12.41 -7.41 -3.25
C GLU A 238 -11.06 -8.13 -3.38
N LYS A 239 -9.95 -7.43 -3.06
CA LYS A 239 -8.61 -8.03 -3.10
C LYS A 239 -8.42 -9.12 -2.06
N ALA A 240 -8.96 -8.97 -0.86
CA ALA A 240 -8.91 -10.01 0.17
C ALA A 240 -9.61 -11.30 -0.30
N VAL A 241 -10.80 -11.19 -0.88
CA VAL A 241 -11.53 -12.33 -1.46
C VAL A 241 -10.77 -12.95 -2.62
N GLN A 242 -10.26 -12.15 -3.58
CA GLN A 242 -9.46 -12.62 -4.71
C GLN A 242 -8.20 -13.39 -4.28
N ILE A 243 -7.59 -13.02 -3.14
CA ILE A 243 -6.41 -13.68 -2.56
C ILE A 243 -6.82 -14.96 -1.81
N GLY A 244 -8.11 -15.15 -1.51
CA GLY A 244 -8.64 -16.36 -0.89
C GLY A 244 -8.92 -16.27 0.61
N PHE A 245 -9.07 -15.07 1.16
CA PHE A 245 -9.57 -14.90 2.53
C PHE A 245 -11.07 -15.20 2.58
N LYS A 246 -11.49 -15.97 3.59
CA LYS A 246 -12.89 -16.33 3.85
C LYS A 246 -13.46 -15.62 5.07
N ARG A 247 -12.62 -14.98 5.87
CA ARG A 247 -12.99 -14.15 7.00
C ARG A 247 -12.25 -12.83 6.92
N ILE A 248 -12.97 -11.74 7.15
CA ILE A 248 -12.44 -10.39 7.12
C ILE A 248 -12.97 -9.65 8.35
N LEU A 249 -12.09 -9.01 9.11
CA LEU A 249 -12.46 -8.15 10.22
C LEU A 249 -12.06 -6.72 9.90
N ILE A 250 -13.02 -5.79 9.92
CA ILE A 250 -12.75 -4.36 9.69
C ILE A 250 -12.85 -3.62 11.02
N ILE A 251 -11.78 -2.90 11.39
CA ILE A 251 -11.69 -2.18 12.66
C ILE A 251 -11.37 -0.73 12.40
N GLY A 252 -12.19 0.19 12.90
CA GLY A 252 -11.88 1.60 12.73
C GLY A 252 -12.88 2.57 13.31
N HIS A 253 -12.55 3.85 13.17
CA HIS A 253 -13.38 4.94 13.65
C HIS A 253 -14.75 4.99 12.97
N ILE A 254 -15.81 5.21 13.76
CA ILE A 254 -17.20 5.28 13.28
C ILE A 254 -17.36 6.25 12.09
N GLY A 255 -16.66 7.39 12.08
CA GLY A 255 -16.73 8.38 11.02
C GLY A 255 -16.36 7.87 9.62
N LYS A 256 -15.56 6.79 9.54
CA LYS A 256 -15.30 6.08 8.27
C LYS A 256 -16.27 4.92 8.07
N LEU A 257 -16.45 4.07 9.09
CA LEU A 257 -17.16 2.81 8.94
C LEU A 257 -18.69 2.95 8.83
N ILE A 258 -19.27 4.02 9.35
CA ILE A 258 -20.69 4.32 9.13
C ILE A 258 -21.05 4.47 7.64
N LYS A 259 -20.08 4.88 6.81
CA LYS A 259 -20.27 4.99 5.35
C LYS A 259 -20.49 3.63 4.69
N LEU A 260 -19.91 2.55 5.24
CA LEU A 260 -20.20 1.19 4.79
C LEU A 260 -21.65 0.82 5.04
N ALA A 261 -22.20 1.24 6.19
CA ALA A 261 -23.62 1.05 6.53
C ALA A 261 -24.56 1.78 5.56
N SER A 262 -24.13 2.87 4.93
CA SER A 262 -24.85 3.55 3.85
C SER A 262 -24.56 2.98 2.45
N GLY A 263 -23.58 2.05 2.33
CA GLY A 263 -23.19 1.41 1.06
C GLY A 263 -22.10 2.13 0.30
N SER A 264 -21.38 3.03 0.96
CA SER A 264 -20.23 3.71 0.35
C SER A 264 -18.92 3.03 0.81
N PHE A 265 -18.21 2.41 -0.14
CA PHE A 265 -16.98 1.64 0.10
C PHE A 265 -15.70 2.41 -0.25
N HIS A 266 -15.84 3.61 -0.83
CA HIS A 266 -14.79 4.61 -0.91
C HIS A 266 -15.06 5.68 0.14
N THR A 267 -14.34 5.64 1.27
CA THR A 267 -14.70 6.42 2.47
C THR A 267 -14.13 7.84 2.54
N HIS A 268 -13.51 8.33 1.46
CA HIS A 268 -13.04 9.71 1.39
C HIS A 268 -14.23 10.69 1.39
N ASN A 269 -14.15 11.79 2.15
CA ASN A 269 -15.26 12.73 2.32
C ASN A 269 -15.75 13.39 1.01
N ARG A 270 -14.85 13.58 0.02
CA ARG A 270 -15.24 14.07 -1.30
C ARG A 270 -16.09 13.10 -2.12
N MET A 271 -15.96 11.80 -1.81
CA MET A 271 -16.69 10.73 -2.54
C MET A 271 -18.00 10.41 -1.86
N SER A 272 -18.05 10.51 -0.55
CA SER A 272 -19.25 10.23 0.25
C SER A 272 -19.16 10.92 1.59
N ASP A 273 -20.22 11.63 1.97
CA ASP A 273 -20.37 12.24 3.29
C ASP A 273 -21.81 12.15 3.80
N GLY A 274 -22.37 10.94 3.84
CA GLY A 274 -23.71 10.67 4.37
C GLY A 274 -23.71 10.19 5.83
N ARG A 275 -22.79 10.71 6.65
CA ARG A 275 -22.61 10.27 8.04
C ARG A 275 -23.78 10.66 8.92
N MET A 276 -24.22 11.92 8.85
CA MET A 276 -25.31 12.42 9.68
C MET A 276 -26.66 11.86 9.24
N GLU A 277 -26.89 11.74 7.94
CA GLU A 277 -28.06 11.10 7.36
C GLU A 277 -28.19 9.65 7.86
N SER A 278 -27.07 8.92 7.93
CA SER A 278 -27.05 7.54 8.43
C SER A 278 -27.36 7.49 9.93
N ILE A 279 -26.74 8.36 10.75
CA ILE A 279 -27.00 8.44 12.20
C ILE A 279 -28.46 8.77 12.46
N VAL A 280 -29.00 9.78 11.78
CA VAL A 280 -30.40 10.20 11.93
C VAL A 280 -31.36 9.08 11.54
N ALA A 281 -31.10 8.37 10.43
CA ALA A 281 -31.93 7.25 10.02
C ALA A 281 -31.97 6.15 11.08
N TYR A 282 -30.83 5.79 11.67
CA TYR A 282 -30.77 4.77 12.74
C TYR A 282 -31.33 5.28 14.05
N ALA A 283 -31.12 6.55 14.41
CA ALA A 283 -31.70 7.16 15.60
C ALA A 283 -33.25 7.17 15.52
N ALA A 284 -33.80 7.51 14.36
CA ALA A 284 -35.25 7.44 14.13
C ALA A 284 -35.79 6.01 14.30
N LEU A 285 -35.06 4.98 13.87
CA LEU A 285 -35.41 3.57 14.09
C LEU A 285 -35.30 3.14 15.58
N GLU A 286 -34.50 3.84 16.37
CA GLU A 286 -34.43 3.67 17.83
C GLU A 286 -35.49 4.50 18.58
N GLY A 287 -36.32 5.28 17.87
CA GLY A 287 -37.40 6.06 18.46
C GLY A 287 -37.05 7.51 18.77
N ALA A 288 -35.98 8.05 18.17
CA ALA A 288 -35.65 9.48 18.29
C ALA A 288 -36.81 10.37 17.87
N SER A 289 -37.09 11.43 18.66
CA SER A 289 -38.04 12.45 18.25
C SER A 289 -37.52 13.27 17.06
N GLN A 290 -38.44 13.96 16.34
CA GLN A 290 -38.04 14.83 15.25
C GLN A 290 -37.02 15.88 15.69
N ALA A 291 -37.18 16.47 16.87
CA ALA A 291 -36.25 17.47 17.40
C ALA A 291 -34.84 16.91 17.61
N VAL A 292 -34.75 15.66 18.14
CA VAL A 292 -33.47 14.96 18.31
C VAL A 292 -32.84 14.63 16.95
N CYS A 293 -33.65 14.20 15.96
CA CYS A 293 -33.19 13.97 14.61
C CYS A 293 -32.59 15.25 13.97
N GLU A 294 -33.26 16.38 14.14
CA GLU A 294 -32.78 17.68 13.66
C GLU A 294 -31.48 18.11 14.38
N GLU A 295 -31.38 17.89 15.69
CA GLU A 295 -30.15 18.15 16.46
C GLU A 295 -28.97 17.30 15.95
N LEU A 296 -29.18 16.00 15.75
CA LEU A 296 -28.18 15.06 15.20
C LEU A 296 -27.78 15.45 13.76
N PHE A 297 -28.74 15.83 12.93
CA PHE A 297 -28.48 16.19 11.53
C PHE A 297 -27.58 17.43 11.39
N ASN A 298 -27.68 18.38 12.33
CA ASN A 298 -26.87 19.58 12.36
C ASN A 298 -25.46 19.39 12.95
N CYS A 299 -25.12 18.18 13.42
CA CYS A 299 -23.79 17.87 13.90
C CYS A 299 -22.76 17.89 12.76
N GLN A 300 -21.55 18.40 13.03
CA GLN A 300 -20.46 18.47 12.05
C GLN A 300 -19.63 17.18 11.98
N THR A 301 -19.59 16.44 13.07
CA THR A 301 -18.78 15.22 13.22
C THR A 301 -19.57 14.10 13.90
N THR A 302 -19.16 12.86 13.69
CA THR A 302 -19.75 11.72 14.41
C THR A 302 -19.53 11.80 15.92
N GLU A 303 -18.38 12.34 16.38
CA GLU A 303 -18.09 12.56 17.79
C GLU A 303 -19.08 13.52 18.47
N SER A 304 -19.53 14.56 17.76
CA SER A 304 -20.51 15.50 18.31
C SER A 304 -21.91 14.91 18.49
N THR A 305 -22.19 13.76 17.91
CA THR A 305 -23.46 13.06 18.11
C THR A 305 -23.51 12.23 19.39
N PHE A 306 -22.37 11.84 19.97
CA PHE A 306 -22.32 10.92 21.10
C PHE A 306 -23.05 11.45 22.34
N PRO A 307 -22.82 12.71 22.82
CA PRO A 307 -23.54 13.22 23.96
C PRO A 307 -25.06 13.29 23.77
N ILE A 308 -25.51 13.49 22.51
CA ILE A 308 -26.94 13.51 22.18
C ILE A 308 -27.52 12.11 22.29
N LEU A 309 -26.84 11.11 21.64
CA LEU A 309 -27.27 9.71 21.65
C LEU A 309 -27.29 9.14 23.11
N GLU A 310 -26.29 9.49 23.91
CA GLU A 310 -26.24 9.09 25.32
C GLU A 310 -27.38 9.74 26.17
N ARG A 311 -27.57 11.05 26.04
CA ARG A 311 -28.62 11.79 26.72
C ARG A 311 -30.01 11.22 26.42
N GLU A 312 -30.26 10.85 25.19
CA GLU A 312 -31.55 10.34 24.72
C GLU A 312 -31.69 8.79 24.88
N GLY A 313 -30.66 8.10 25.35
CA GLY A 313 -30.68 6.63 25.49
C GLY A 313 -30.69 5.89 24.14
N LEU A 314 -30.13 6.49 23.10
CA LEU A 314 -30.16 5.99 21.70
C LEU A 314 -28.86 5.29 21.28
N THR A 315 -28.08 4.76 22.24
CA THR A 315 -26.80 4.07 21.96
C THR A 315 -26.96 2.82 21.10
N GLY A 316 -28.18 2.25 20.99
CA GLY A 316 -28.53 1.17 20.05
C GLY A 316 -28.22 1.49 18.57
N VAL A 317 -28.08 2.79 18.25
CA VAL A 317 -27.64 3.26 16.91
C VAL A 317 -26.31 2.61 16.51
N TYR A 318 -25.35 2.46 17.43
CA TYR A 318 -24.04 1.89 17.14
C TYR A 318 -24.15 0.42 16.70
N GLN A 319 -25.00 -0.37 17.34
CA GLN A 319 -25.22 -1.77 16.95
C GLN A 319 -25.84 -1.86 15.54
N ARG A 320 -26.85 -1.01 15.24
CA ARG A 320 -27.42 -0.95 13.89
C ARG A 320 -26.40 -0.60 12.81
N VAL A 321 -25.46 0.29 13.14
CA VAL A 321 -24.39 0.68 12.21
C VAL A 321 -23.49 -0.52 11.89
N VAL A 322 -23.00 -1.26 12.89
CA VAL A 322 -22.10 -2.40 12.64
C VAL A 322 -22.81 -3.55 11.92
N ASP A 323 -24.03 -3.89 12.34
CA ASP A 323 -24.81 -4.96 11.70
C ASP A 323 -25.08 -4.64 10.21
N ARG A 324 -25.41 -3.37 9.92
CA ARG A 324 -25.67 -2.95 8.55
C ARG A 324 -24.41 -2.83 7.72
N ALA A 325 -23.30 -2.37 8.31
CA ALA A 325 -22.00 -2.29 7.64
C ALA A 325 -21.49 -3.68 7.27
N SER A 326 -21.59 -4.65 8.18
CA SER A 326 -21.24 -6.06 7.95
C SER A 326 -22.05 -6.63 6.78
N LEU A 327 -23.39 -6.62 6.88
CA LEU A 327 -24.29 -7.11 5.84
C LEU A 327 -24.02 -6.48 4.45
N ARG A 328 -23.75 -5.17 4.41
CA ARG A 328 -23.46 -4.49 3.13
C ARG A 328 -22.07 -4.82 2.62
N SER A 329 -21.09 -5.03 3.49
CA SER A 329 -19.75 -5.45 3.10
C SER A 329 -19.75 -6.84 2.49
N GLU A 330 -20.50 -7.78 3.08
CA GLU A 330 -20.68 -9.12 2.51
C GLU A 330 -21.36 -9.08 1.14
N ARG A 331 -22.44 -8.31 1.02
CA ARG A 331 -23.12 -8.13 -0.28
C ARG A 331 -22.22 -7.50 -1.35
N TYR A 332 -21.36 -6.56 -0.94
CA TYR A 332 -20.42 -5.90 -1.84
C TYR A 332 -19.43 -6.89 -2.47
N ILE A 333 -19.01 -7.90 -1.71
CA ILE A 333 -18.15 -8.99 -2.18
C ILE A 333 -18.94 -10.26 -2.56
N ALA A 334 -20.20 -10.13 -2.96
CA ALA A 334 -21.06 -11.23 -3.38
C ALA A 334 -21.20 -12.39 -2.35
N ASN A 335 -21.04 -12.10 -1.05
CA ASN A 335 -21.04 -13.05 0.07
C ASN A 335 -19.95 -14.14 -0.03
N GLU A 336 -18.82 -13.80 -0.64
CA GLU A 336 -17.70 -14.75 -0.79
C GLU A 336 -16.83 -14.90 0.47
N ALA A 337 -16.99 -13.99 1.45
CA ALA A 337 -16.35 -14.04 2.76
C ALA A 337 -17.28 -13.48 3.85
N GLU A 338 -17.11 -13.96 5.08
CA GLU A 338 -17.74 -13.38 6.28
C GLU A 338 -17.03 -12.07 6.65
N VAL A 339 -17.78 -11.02 6.98
CA VAL A 339 -17.21 -9.71 7.31
C VAL A 339 -17.69 -9.24 8.68
N GLY A 340 -16.79 -9.20 9.65
CA GLY A 340 -17.01 -8.60 10.96
C GLY A 340 -16.62 -7.12 10.99
N ILE A 341 -17.35 -6.32 11.77
CA ILE A 341 -17.13 -4.88 11.92
C ILE A 341 -16.98 -4.51 13.40
N ILE A 342 -15.93 -3.76 13.71
CA ILE A 342 -15.74 -3.10 15.02
C ILE A 342 -15.62 -1.60 14.80
N ILE A 343 -16.51 -0.81 15.39
CA ILE A 343 -16.46 0.66 15.35
C ILE A 343 -15.95 1.25 16.66
N THR A 344 -15.20 2.34 16.55
CA THR A 344 -14.56 3.01 17.69
C THR A 344 -14.76 4.51 17.68
N THR A 345 -14.54 5.13 18.85
CA THR A 345 -14.33 6.57 19.00
C THR A 345 -12.94 6.97 18.44
N LEU A 346 -12.67 8.29 18.39
CA LEU A 346 -11.31 8.81 18.07
C LEU A 346 -10.27 8.42 19.14
N LYS A 347 -10.69 8.10 20.36
CA LYS A 347 -9.81 7.66 21.45
C LYS A 347 -9.53 6.15 21.41
N GLY A 348 -10.15 5.42 20.49
CA GLY A 348 -10.01 3.96 20.37
C GLY A 348 -10.94 3.17 21.32
N GLU A 349 -11.92 3.81 21.94
CA GLU A 349 -12.94 3.11 22.74
C GLU A 349 -13.91 2.41 21.80
N ILE A 350 -14.23 1.14 22.06
CA ILE A 350 -15.15 0.36 21.23
C ILE A 350 -16.59 0.81 21.51
N LEU A 351 -17.29 1.25 20.47
CA LEU A 351 -18.70 1.63 20.51
C LEU A 351 -19.64 0.44 20.30
N ALA A 352 -19.32 -0.39 19.33
CA ALA A 352 -20.05 -1.62 19.02
C ALA A 352 -19.23 -2.57 18.15
N MET A 353 -19.64 -3.83 18.14
CA MET A 353 -19.18 -4.86 17.21
C MET A 353 -20.36 -5.74 16.80
N ASP A 354 -20.35 -6.20 15.56
CA ASP A 354 -21.38 -7.11 15.07
C ASP A 354 -21.12 -8.57 15.50
N LYS A 355 -22.05 -9.45 15.14
CA LYS A 355 -21.96 -10.87 15.48
C LYS A 355 -20.72 -11.53 14.86
N HIS A 356 -20.43 -11.28 13.58
CA HIS A 356 -19.29 -11.89 12.90
C HIS A 356 -17.95 -11.43 13.49
N ALA A 357 -17.84 -10.18 13.95
CA ALA A 357 -16.62 -9.71 14.63
C ALA A 357 -16.36 -10.50 15.91
N LYS A 358 -17.41 -10.83 16.69
CA LYS A 358 -17.30 -11.66 17.90
C LYS A 358 -16.88 -13.10 17.54
N GLU A 359 -17.57 -13.73 16.58
CA GLU A 359 -17.29 -15.10 16.14
C GLU A 359 -15.88 -15.27 15.58
N ILE A 360 -15.43 -14.30 14.74
CA ILE A 360 -14.07 -14.28 14.20
C ILE A 360 -13.05 -14.11 15.34
N GLY A 361 -13.31 -13.20 16.29
CA GLY A 361 -12.39 -12.97 17.39
C GLY A 361 -12.25 -14.19 18.31
N GLU A 362 -13.34 -14.91 18.59
CA GLU A 362 -13.32 -16.16 19.35
C GLU A 362 -12.54 -17.26 18.61
N LEU A 363 -12.76 -17.40 17.30
CA LEU A 363 -12.08 -18.39 16.47
C LEU A 363 -10.56 -18.14 16.40
N GLU A 364 -10.15 -16.89 16.27
CA GLU A 364 -8.75 -16.48 16.20
C GLU A 364 -8.11 -16.31 17.60
N GLN A 365 -8.89 -16.51 18.68
CA GLN A 365 -8.46 -16.37 20.08
C GLN A 365 -7.95 -14.95 20.41
N TRP A 366 -8.53 -13.92 19.78
CA TRP A 366 -8.24 -12.53 20.10
C TRP A 366 -9.00 -12.06 21.36
N HIS A 367 -8.48 -11.03 22.01
CA HIS A 367 -9.12 -10.45 23.19
C HIS A 367 -10.35 -9.61 22.82
N ILE A 368 -11.50 -10.26 22.62
CA ILE A 368 -12.74 -9.58 22.31
C ILE A 368 -13.41 -9.16 23.63
N PRO A 369 -13.52 -7.85 23.94
CA PRO A 369 -14.17 -7.40 25.17
C PRO A 369 -15.68 -7.67 25.13
N CYS A 370 -16.23 -8.06 26.28
CA CYS A 370 -17.68 -8.08 26.46
C CYS A 370 -18.17 -6.63 26.50
N ILE A 371 -18.86 -6.18 25.48
CA ILE A 371 -19.57 -4.89 25.48
C ILE A 371 -20.96 -5.18 26.05
N SER A 372 -21.22 -4.61 27.22
CA SER A 372 -22.54 -4.69 27.92
C SER A 372 -23.55 -3.72 27.29
#